data_f299ba91c21f219d323b7ed0183f8b6b
#
_entry.id   f299ba91c21f219d323b7ed0183f8b6b
#
_cell.length_a   1.000
_cell.length_b   1.000
_cell.length_c   1.000
_cell.angle_alpha   90.00
_cell.angle_beta   90.00
_cell.angle_gamma   90.00
#
_symmetry.space_group_name_H-M   'P 1'
#
loop_
_entity.id
_entity.type
_entity.pdbx_description
1 polymer ?
#
loop_
_entity_poly.entity_id
_entity_poly.type
_entity_poly.pdbx_seq_one_letter_code
_entity_poly.pdbx_strand_id
1 'polypeptide(L)'
;MRFSIIIPAYNAEDHIRKALGSVRSQTFKDYELIVVCDSCTDNTESIAREYGARTEAVSYHADGPTRNRGLELAQGEWILFMDDDDWWLHEYVLELLDEKIRENPYADIICFSFIFRHLGYARPVRRLNGQHWIACWSKCYRRDRIGSARFSSTTSGAADVPFFADMFNKGLTVLDWDMPLYYYNYWRGGSISEKQTTDFRGHGELL
;
A
#
# COMPACT_ATOMS: atom_id res chain seq x y z
N MET A 1 -6.45 -5.60 18.00
CA MET A 1 -5.74 -4.71 17.07
C MET A 1 -6.56 -4.58 15.81
N ARG A 2 -6.92 -3.36 15.45
CA ARG A 2 -7.84 -3.09 14.33
C ARG A 2 -7.14 -3.15 12.99
N PHE A 3 -5.98 -2.49 12.86
CA PHE A 3 -5.26 -2.40 11.59
C PHE A 3 -3.83 -2.90 11.69
N SER A 4 -3.32 -3.54 10.63
CA SER A 4 -1.91 -3.72 10.36
C SER A 4 -1.54 -2.94 9.11
N ILE A 5 -0.58 -2.04 9.23
CA ILE A 5 -0.01 -1.28 8.11
C ILE A 5 1.32 -1.94 7.75
N ILE A 6 1.45 -2.36 6.50
CA ILE A 6 2.62 -3.09 5.99
C ILE A 6 3.34 -2.21 4.97
N ILE A 7 4.61 -1.91 5.24
CA ILE A 7 5.48 -1.15 4.35
C ILE A 7 6.66 -2.05 3.94
N PRO A 8 6.73 -2.52 2.69
CA PRO A 8 7.95 -3.10 2.14
C PRO A 8 8.96 -1.96 1.90
N ALA A 9 10.24 -2.16 2.23
CA ALA A 9 11.25 -1.13 2.08
C ALA A 9 12.57 -1.71 1.57
N TYR A 10 13.20 -0.98 0.64
CA TYR A 10 14.54 -1.27 0.12
C TYR A 10 15.35 0.02 -0.02
N ASN A 11 16.38 0.21 0.84
CA ASN A 11 17.27 1.39 0.80
C ASN A 11 16.49 2.71 0.68
N ALA A 12 15.60 2.96 1.62
CA ALA A 12 14.61 4.04 1.60
C ALA A 12 14.93 5.19 2.57
N GLU A 13 16.15 5.30 3.12
CA GLU A 13 16.51 6.28 4.16
C GLU A 13 16.19 7.73 3.78
N ASP A 14 16.25 8.08 2.49
CA ASP A 14 16.01 9.44 2.00
C ASP A 14 14.53 9.85 2.00
N HIS A 15 13.59 8.88 2.03
CA HIS A 15 12.17 9.17 1.81
C HIS A 15 11.19 8.50 2.78
N ILE A 16 11.56 7.37 3.39
CA ILE A 16 10.65 6.60 4.25
C ILE A 16 10.08 7.40 5.45
N ARG A 17 10.79 8.44 5.90
CA ARG A 17 10.34 9.30 7.01
C ARG A 17 8.97 9.93 6.74
N LYS A 18 8.63 10.22 5.49
CA LYS A 18 7.33 10.79 5.13
C LYS A 18 6.21 9.77 5.26
N ALA A 19 6.42 8.55 4.77
CA ALA A 19 5.49 7.43 4.94
C ALA A 19 5.23 7.17 6.44
N LEU A 20 6.30 6.94 7.20
CA LEU A 20 6.23 6.66 8.63
C LEU A 20 5.58 7.80 9.43
N GLY A 21 5.90 9.06 9.09
CA GLY A 21 5.33 10.25 9.71
C GLY A 21 3.83 10.33 9.50
N SER A 22 3.34 10.02 8.29
CA SER A 22 1.91 10.01 7.97
C SER A 22 1.13 8.93 8.75
N VAL A 23 1.76 7.77 9.02
CA VAL A 23 1.18 6.72 9.86
C VAL A 23 1.23 7.12 11.34
N ARG A 24 2.35 7.66 11.82
CA ARG A 24 2.52 8.05 13.21
C ARG A 24 1.57 9.17 13.65
N SER A 25 1.24 10.09 12.74
CA SER A 25 0.32 11.21 12.98
C SER A 25 -1.14 10.79 13.12
N GLN A 26 -1.52 9.55 12.76
CA GLN A 26 -2.92 9.12 12.79
C GLN A 26 -3.55 9.31 14.18
N THR A 27 -4.79 9.82 14.21
CA THR A 27 -5.58 10.02 15.44
C THR A 27 -6.02 8.68 16.03
N PHE A 28 -6.41 7.73 15.21
CA PHE A 28 -6.77 6.37 15.61
C PHE A 28 -5.50 5.57 16.00
N LYS A 29 -5.50 4.92 17.18
CA LYS A 29 -4.28 4.32 17.75
C LYS A 29 -4.28 2.79 17.83
N ASP A 30 -5.39 2.12 17.52
CA ASP A 30 -5.45 0.64 17.55
C ASP A 30 -4.90 0.02 16.25
N TYR A 31 -3.61 0.25 15.99
CA TYR A 31 -2.91 -0.29 14.85
C TYR A 31 -1.49 -0.76 15.19
N GLU A 32 -0.92 -1.58 14.34
CA GLU A 32 0.51 -1.86 14.26
C GLU A 32 1.08 -1.36 12.93
N LEU A 33 2.34 -0.97 12.98
CA LEU A 33 3.14 -0.60 11.81
C LEU A 33 4.25 -1.64 11.65
N ILE A 34 4.27 -2.30 10.49
CA ILE A 34 5.24 -3.35 10.15
C ILE A 34 6.04 -2.85 8.95
N VAL A 35 7.36 -2.73 9.12
CA VAL A 35 8.29 -2.41 8.03
C VAL A 35 9.14 -3.63 7.74
N VAL A 36 9.04 -4.17 6.53
CA VAL A 36 9.84 -5.30 6.08
C VAL A 36 10.98 -4.76 5.22
N CYS A 37 12.19 -4.81 5.77
CA CYS A 37 13.40 -4.30 5.15
C CYS A 37 14.03 -5.39 4.29
N ASP A 38 13.85 -5.31 2.98
CA ASP A 38 14.41 -6.30 2.06
C ASP A 38 15.81 -5.88 1.59
N SER A 39 16.84 -6.56 2.10
CA SER A 39 18.24 -6.33 1.71
C SER A 39 18.70 -4.88 1.91
N CYS A 40 18.17 -4.17 2.91
CA CYS A 40 18.58 -2.81 3.22
C CYS A 40 20.03 -2.78 3.73
N THR A 41 20.82 -1.85 3.21
CA THR A 41 22.21 -1.59 3.59
C THR A 41 22.43 -0.18 4.15
N ASP A 42 21.37 0.64 4.14
CA ASP A 42 21.32 2.02 4.64
C ASP A 42 20.63 2.10 6.01
N ASN A 43 20.24 3.31 6.43
CA ASN A 43 19.60 3.54 7.73
C ASN A 43 18.08 3.28 7.73
N THR A 44 17.49 2.70 6.69
CA THR A 44 16.03 2.46 6.57
C THR A 44 15.45 1.78 7.80
N GLU A 45 16.06 0.68 8.25
CA GLU A 45 15.56 -0.10 9.39
C GLU A 45 15.64 0.68 10.71
N SER A 46 16.75 1.39 10.96
CA SER A 46 16.89 2.19 12.17
C SER A 46 15.88 3.34 12.21
N ILE A 47 15.65 4.00 11.07
CA ILE A 47 14.63 5.03 10.92
C ILE A 47 13.22 4.46 11.23
N ALA A 48 12.88 3.29 10.67
CA ALA A 48 11.59 2.67 10.94
C ALA A 48 11.35 2.40 12.43
N ARG A 49 12.38 1.92 13.13
CA ARG A 49 12.32 1.70 14.60
C ARG A 49 12.13 2.99 15.39
N GLU A 50 12.76 4.11 14.99
CA GLU A 50 12.56 5.42 15.61
C GLU A 50 11.08 5.87 15.56
N TYR A 51 10.36 5.50 14.51
CA TYR A 51 8.92 5.77 14.36
C TYR A 51 8.01 4.73 15.06
N GLY A 52 8.59 3.75 15.77
CA GLY A 52 7.86 2.75 16.53
C GLY A 52 7.35 1.57 15.69
N ALA A 53 7.89 1.38 14.48
CA ALA A 53 7.55 0.24 13.64
C ALA A 53 8.18 -1.05 14.20
N ARG A 54 7.45 -2.16 14.07
CA ARG A 54 8.04 -3.50 14.13
C ARG A 54 8.78 -3.72 12.82
N THR A 55 10.08 -3.99 12.89
CA THR A 55 10.91 -4.23 11.70
C THR A 55 11.22 -5.70 11.53
N GLU A 56 11.32 -6.14 10.30
CA GLU A 56 11.77 -7.47 9.90
C GLU A 56 12.77 -7.33 8.75
N ALA A 57 13.95 -7.88 8.90
CA ALA A 57 14.98 -7.89 7.85
C ALA A 57 14.90 -9.19 7.06
N VAL A 58 14.85 -9.08 5.75
CA VAL A 58 14.79 -10.21 4.81
C VAL A 58 15.77 -10.00 3.65
N SER A 59 15.92 -11.01 2.80
CA SER A 59 16.82 -10.96 1.63
C SER A 59 16.17 -11.64 0.43
N TYR A 60 15.02 -11.10 0.02
CA TYR A 60 14.24 -11.64 -1.10
C TYR A 60 14.56 -10.95 -2.42
N HIS A 61 15.03 -9.69 -2.37
CA HIS A 61 15.24 -8.83 -3.53
C HIS A 61 14.01 -8.71 -4.44
N ALA A 62 12.82 -8.72 -3.83
CA ALA A 62 11.55 -8.71 -4.54
C ALA A 62 10.40 -8.20 -3.65
N ASP A 63 9.65 -7.25 -4.15
CA ASP A 63 8.50 -6.61 -3.49
C ASP A 63 7.42 -7.59 -3.02
N GLY A 64 7.05 -8.56 -3.86
CA GLY A 64 5.97 -9.48 -3.55
C GLY A 64 6.25 -10.35 -2.33
N PRO A 65 7.37 -11.10 -2.28
CA PRO A 65 7.80 -11.85 -1.09
C PRO A 65 7.93 -10.97 0.15
N THR A 66 8.41 -9.73 -0.01
CA THR A 66 8.54 -8.76 1.09
C THR A 66 7.17 -8.39 1.67
N ARG A 67 6.17 -8.09 0.82
CA ARG A 67 4.78 -7.88 1.26
C ARG A 67 4.18 -9.14 1.87
N ASN A 68 4.45 -10.32 1.31
CA ASN A 68 3.98 -11.60 1.86
C ASN A 68 4.52 -11.82 3.27
N ARG A 69 5.79 -11.48 3.53
CA ARG A 69 6.34 -11.55 4.88
C ARG A 69 5.63 -10.62 5.85
N GLY A 70 5.29 -9.41 5.41
CA GLY A 70 4.45 -8.50 6.18
C GLY A 70 3.08 -9.08 6.52
N LEU A 71 2.42 -9.75 5.56
CA LEU A 71 1.14 -10.46 5.79
C LEU A 71 1.25 -11.55 6.86
N GLU A 72 2.34 -12.31 6.88
CA GLU A 72 2.58 -13.36 7.87
C GLU A 72 2.75 -12.79 9.29
N LEU A 73 3.30 -11.59 9.41
CA LEU A 73 3.54 -10.91 10.68
C LEU A 73 2.31 -10.17 11.22
N ALA A 74 1.38 -9.83 10.33
CA ALA A 74 0.23 -9.00 10.63
C ALA A 74 -0.77 -9.67 11.57
N GLN A 75 -1.24 -8.93 12.60
CA GLN A 75 -2.19 -9.38 13.61
C GLN A 75 -3.51 -8.61 13.57
N GLY A 76 -3.54 -7.46 12.89
CA GLY A 76 -4.73 -6.63 12.76
C GLY A 76 -5.88 -7.34 12.06
N GLU A 77 -7.10 -6.93 12.35
CA GLU A 77 -8.32 -7.43 11.70
C GLU A 77 -8.37 -7.01 10.22
N TRP A 78 -7.81 -5.83 9.92
CA TRP A 78 -7.74 -5.25 8.60
C TRP A 78 -6.30 -4.94 8.20
N ILE A 79 -5.97 -5.22 6.94
CA ILE A 79 -4.64 -5.02 6.36
C ILE A 79 -4.64 -3.84 5.41
N LEU A 80 -3.64 -2.99 5.57
CA LEU A 80 -3.31 -1.87 4.68
C LEU A 80 -1.87 -2.02 4.21
N PHE A 81 -1.64 -1.78 2.92
CA PHE A 81 -0.30 -1.65 2.37
C PHE A 81 0.03 -0.19 2.10
N MET A 82 1.29 0.17 2.20
CA MET A 82 1.81 1.48 1.83
C MET A 82 3.21 1.29 1.25
N ASP A 83 3.51 1.97 0.15
CA ASP A 83 4.87 1.96 -0.38
C ASP A 83 5.76 2.93 0.42
N ASP A 84 7.05 2.68 0.47
CA ASP A 84 8.00 3.40 1.34
C ASP A 84 8.22 4.87 0.94
N ASP A 85 7.79 5.26 -0.28
CA ASP A 85 7.87 6.60 -0.84
C ASP A 85 6.53 7.34 -0.94
N ASP A 86 5.45 6.73 -0.47
CA ASP A 86 4.09 7.26 -0.46
C ASP A 86 3.67 7.73 0.94
N TRP A 87 2.48 8.34 1.08
CA TRP A 87 1.96 8.78 2.38
C TRP A 87 0.43 8.92 2.39
N TRP A 88 -0.17 8.90 3.58
CA TRP A 88 -1.56 9.26 3.77
C TRP A 88 -1.77 10.77 3.73
N LEU A 89 -2.91 11.20 3.18
CA LEU A 89 -3.21 12.60 2.94
C LEU A 89 -3.47 13.42 4.21
N HIS A 90 -3.97 12.77 5.27
CA HIS A 90 -4.30 13.42 6.55
C HIS A 90 -4.27 12.46 7.74
N GLU A 91 -4.36 13.01 8.92
CA GLU A 91 -4.24 12.30 10.20
C GLU A 91 -5.47 11.49 10.62
N TYR A 92 -6.57 11.53 9.85
CA TYR A 92 -7.83 10.83 10.14
C TYR A 92 -8.08 9.61 9.27
N VAL A 93 -7.12 9.16 8.48
CA VAL A 93 -7.31 8.07 7.52
C VAL A 93 -7.80 6.80 8.19
N LEU A 94 -7.15 6.37 9.28
CA LEU A 94 -7.55 5.17 10.01
C LEU A 94 -8.89 5.32 10.73
N GLU A 95 -9.20 6.50 11.24
CA GLU A 95 -10.50 6.79 11.87
C GLU A 95 -11.63 6.70 10.86
N LEU A 96 -11.47 7.33 9.70
CA LEU A 96 -12.43 7.28 8.60
C LEU A 96 -12.63 5.86 8.07
N LEU A 97 -11.55 5.06 7.97
CA LEU A 97 -11.64 3.66 7.58
C LEU A 97 -12.40 2.84 8.63
N ASP A 98 -12.15 3.05 9.92
CA ASP A 98 -12.86 2.35 11.00
C ASP A 98 -14.35 2.68 11.01
N GLU A 99 -14.72 3.95 10.82
CA GLU A 99 -16.10 4.36 10.65
C GLU A 99 -16.75 3.68 9.43
N LYS A 100 -16.03 3.70 8.29
CA LYS A 100 -16.51 3.08 7.05
C LYS A 100 -16.73 1.58 7.18
N ILE A 101 -15.87 0.89 7.91
CA ILE A 101 -15.99 -0.54 8.23
C ILE A 101 -17.22 -0.79 9.12
N ARG A 102 -17.45 0.05 10.15
CA ARG A 102 -18.61 -0.09 11.04
C ARG A 102 -19.93 0.13 10.30
N GLU A 103 -19.97 1.08 9.38
CA GLU A 103 -21.15 1.32 8.53
C GLU A 103 -21.42 0.15 7.57
N ASN A 104 -20.40 -0.61 7.20
CA ASN A 104 -20.45 -1.66 6.19
C ASN A 104 -19.85 -2.99 6.72
N PRO A 105 -20.46 -3.63 7.73
CA PRO A 105 -19.89 -4.78 8.42
C PRO A 105 -19.70 -6.02 7.53
N TYR A 106 -20.38 -6.05 6.38
CA TYR A 106 -20.28 -7.13 5.39
C TYR A 106 -19.19 -6.90 4.32
N ALA A 107 -18.53 -5.74 4.32
CA ALA A 107 -17.44 -5.48 3.40
C ALA A 107 -16.23 -6.38 3.72
N ASP A 108 -15.64 -6.95 2.70
CA ASP A 108 -14.40 -7.73 2.79
C ASP A 108 -13.19 -6.93 2.27
N ILE A 109 -13.45 -6.00 1.33
CA ILE A 109 -12.46 -5.09 0.77
C ILE A 109 -13.07 -3.70 0.67
N ILE A 110 -12.37 -2.68 1.11
CA ILE A 110 -12.73 -1.28 0.88
C ILE A 110 -11.71 -0.68 -0.07
N CYS A 111 -12.16 -0.27 -1.25
CA CYS A 111 -11.35 0.44 -2.24
C CYS A 111 -11.57 1.94 -2.07
N PHE A 112 -10.51 2.70 -1.85
CA PHE A 112 -10.57 4.15 -1.67
C PHE A 112 -9.82 4.87 -2.79
N SER A 113 -10.11 6.16 -2.94
CA SER A 113 -9.46 7.03 -3.91
C SER A 113 -8.07 7.45 -3.42
N PHE A 114 -7.25 7.89 -4.34
CA PHE A 114 -5.93 8.41 -4.07
C PHE A 114 -5.64 9.63 -4.98
N ILE A 115 -4.62 10.37 -4.62
CA ILE A 115 -4.10 11.49 -5.40
C ILE A 115 -2.72 11.09 -5.92
N PHE A 116 -2.48 11.30 -7.21
CA PHE A 116 -1.14 11.24 -7.75
C PHE A 116 -0.80 12.50 -8.54
N ARG A 117 0.46 12.85 -8.56
CA ARG A 117 0.95 13.97 -9.35
C ARG A 117 1.47 13.45 -10.69
N HIS A 118 0.77 13.81 -11.78
CA HIS A 118 1.19 13.53 -13.14
C HIS A 118 1.13 14.83 -13.94
N LEU A 119 2.21 15.18 -14.63
CA LEU A 119 2.29 16.43 -15.43
C LEU A 119 1.89 17.71 -14.67
N GLY A 120 2.19 17.79 -13.38
CA GLY A 120 1.86 18.94 -12.54
C GLY A 120 0.44 18.94 -11.93
N TYR A 121 -0.38 17.92 -12.23
CA TYR A 121 -1.74 17.80 -11.70
C TYR A 121 -1.79 16.72 -10.60
N ALA A 122 -2.62 16.98 -9.58
CA ALA A 122 -3.04 16.00 -8.59
C ALA A 122 -4.56 15.84 -8.71
N ARG A 123 -5.04 14.60 -8.75
CA ARG A 123 -6.47 14.28 -8.83
C ARG A 123 -6.77 12.98 -8.10
N PRO A 124 -7.97 12.84 -7.52
CA PRO A 124 -8.41 11.56 -6.97
C PRO A 124 -8.66 10.58 -8.12
N VAL A 125 -8.14 9.36 -7.97
CA VAL A 125 -8.32 8.28 -8.95
C VAL A 125 -8.66 7.00 -8.20
N ARG A 126 -9.83 6.45 -8.45
CA ARG A 126 -10.27 5.17 -7.89
C ARG A 126 -10.22 4.06 -8.92
N ARG A 127 -10.64 4.36 -10.13
CA ARG A 127 -10.71 3.43 -11.25
C ARG A 127 -10.08 4.03 -12.49
N LEU A 128 -9.39 3.19 -13.25
CA LEU A 128 -8.93 3.49 -14.57
C LEU A 128 -9.77 2.70 -15.57
N ASN A 129 -10.38 3.37 -16.57
CA ASN A 129 -11.23 2.72 -17.59
C ASN A 129 -12.35 1.83 -17.02
N GLY A 130 -12.95 2.23 -15.88
CA GLY A 130 -14.04 1.50 -15.23
C GLY A 130 -13.60 0.27 -14.42
N GLN A 131 -12.30 -0.03 -14.38
CA GLN A 131 -11.74 -1.15 -13.60
C GLN A 131 -11.14 -0.66 -12.27
N HIS A 132 -11.02 -1.56 -11.29
CA HIS A 132 -10.30 -1.27 -10.07
C HIS A 132 -8.81 -1.10 -10.38
N TRP A 133 -8.18 -0.10 -9.75
CA TRP A 133 -6.73 0.04 -9.77
C TRP A 133 -6.10 -1.19 -9.12
N ILE A 134 -5.08 -1.79 -9.76
CA ILE A 134 -4.51 -3.07 -9.34
C ILE A 134 -3.69 -2.93 -8.04
N ALA A 135 -3.12 -1.74 -7.78
CA ALA A 135 -2.23 -1.53 -6.65
C ALA A 135 -2.88 -1.86 -5.30
N CYS A 136 -2.17 -2.61 -4.47
CA CYS A 136 -2.65 -3.06 -3.17
C CYS A 136 -2.85 -1.92 -2.16
N TRP A 137 -2.07 -0.84 -2.26
CA TRP A 137 -2.08 0.30 -1.34
C TRP A 137 -3.32 1.19 -1.40
N SER A 138 -4.16 1.08 -2.43
CA SER A 138 -5.44 1.80 -2.52
C SER A 138 -6.63 1.04 -1.90
N LYS A 139 -6.36 0.07 -1.05
CA LYS A 139 -7.37 -0.83 -0.49
C LYS A 139 -7.10 -1.19 0.95
N CYS A 140 -8.20 -1.44 1.70
CA CYS A 140 -8.19 -2.03 3.02
C CYS A 140 -8.81 -3.42 2.93
N TYR A 141 -8.11 -4.45 3.39
CA TYR A 141 -8.50 -5.86 3.23
C TYR A 141 -8.83 -6.48 4.59
N ARG A 142 -9.97 -7.17 4.69
CA ARG A 142 -10.27 -7.98 5.86
C ARG A 142 -9.31 -9.18 5.91
N ARG A 143 -8.51 -9.30 6.98
CA ARG A 143 -7.38 -10.24 7.06
C ARG A 143 -7.81 -11.71 6.90
N ASP A 144 -8.92 -12.13 7.51
CA ASP A 144 -9.44 -13.51 7.44
C ASP A 144 -9.91 -13.91 6.02
N ARG A 145 -10.13 -12.92 5.14
CA ARG A 145 -10.50 -13.14 3.74
C ARG A 145 -9.32 -13.27 2.80
N ILE A 146 -8.14 -12.85 3.22
CA ILE A 146 -6.92 -12.99 2.42
C ILE A 146 -6.59 -14.47 2.17
N GLY A 147 -6.63 -15.30 3.21
CA GLY A 147 -6.39 -16.73 3.10
C GLY A 147 -5.04 -17.07 2.44
N SER A 148 -5.07 -17.80 1.34
CA SER A 148 -3.88 -18.21 0.57
C SER A 148 -3.43 -17.21 -0.49
N ALA A 149 -4.13 -16.07 -0.67
CA ALA A 149 -3.72 -15.06 -1.65
C ALA A 149 -2.33 -14.50 -1.33
N ARG A 150 -1.45 -14.47 -2.33
CA ARG A 150 -0.08 -13.97 -2.17
C ARG A 150 0.34 -13.14 -3.38
N PHE A 151 1.22 -12.19 -3.10
CA PHE A 151 1.94 -11.45 -4.13
C PHE A 151 2.91 -12.37 -4.84
N SER A 152 3.14 -12.15 -6.13
CA SER A 152 4.08 -12.96 -6.88
C SER A 152 5.54 -12.60 -6.56
N SER A 153 6.44 -13.53 -6.83
CA SER A 153 7.90 -13.31 -6.70
C SER A 153 8.52 -12.65 -7.93
N THR A 154 7.71 -12.20 -8.90
CA THR A 154 8.23 -11.54 -10.09
C THR A 154 8.75 -10.16 -9.76
N THR A 155 9.91 -9.80 -10.29
CA THR A 155 10.54 -8.47 -10.14
C THR A 155 10.03 -7.44 -11.14
N SER A 156 9.01 -7.78 -11.94
CA SER A 156 8.55 -6.99 -13.10
C SER A 156 7.52 -5.90 -12.78
N GLY A 157 7.40 -5.44 -11.52
CA GLY A 157 6.41 -4.42 -11.14
C GLY A 157 4.94 -4.87 -11.20
N ALA A 158 4.69 -6.17 -11.48
CA ALA A 158 3.36 -6.77 -11.55
C ALA A 158 3.09 -7.74 -10.38
N ALA A 159 3.82 -7.58 -9.26
CA ALA A 159 3.69 -8.44 -8.08
C ALA A 159 2.26 -8.45 -7.50
N ASP A 160 1.53 -7.35 -7.67
CA ASP A 160 0.17 -7.16 -7.18
C ASP A 160 -0.88 -7.95 -7.98
N VAL A 161 -0.61 -8.27 -9.25
CA VAL A 161 -1.60 -8.87 -10.16
C VAL A 161 -2.17 -10.19 -9.65
N PRO A 162 -1.36 -11.19 -9.24
CA PRO A 162 -1.91 -12.46 -8.73
C PRO A 162 -2.66 -12.25 -7.40
N PHE A 163 -2.13 -11.43 -6.49
CA PHE A 163 -2.82 -11.13 -5.23
C PHE A 163 -4.18 -10.48 -5.48
N PHE A 164 -4.22 -9.49 -6.38
CA PHE A 164 -5.45 -8.83 -6.77
C PHE A 164 -6.45 -9.81 -7.41
N ALA A 165 -5.99 -10.62 -8.37
CA ALA A 165 -6.82 -11.62 -9.03
C ALA A 165 -7.40 -12.63 -8.03
N ASP A 166 -6.59 -13.14 -7.12
CA ASP A 166 -7.03 -14.07 -6.08
C ASP A 166 -8.08 -13.44 -5.17
N MET A 167 -7.87 -12.18 -4.74
CA MET A 167 -8.81 -11.48 -3.87
C MET A 167 -10.15 -11.22 -4.56
N PHE A 168 -10.13 -10.75 -5.81
CA PHE A 168 -11.35 -10.38 -6.52
C PHE A 168 -12.12 -11.58 -7.11
N ASN A 169 -11.44 -12.71 -7.37
CA ASN A 169 -12.09 -13.93 -7.86
C ASN A 169 -12.77 -14.77 -6.76
N LYS A 170 -12.59 -14.44 -5.49
CA LYS A 170 -13.23 -15.14 -4.36
C LYS A 170 -14.71 -14.82 -4.14
N GLY A 171 -15.29 -13.93 -4.93
CA GLY A 171 -16.68 -13.48 -4.71
C GLY A 171 -16.85 -12.64 -3.45
N LEU A 172 -15.81 -11.92 -3.03
CA LEU A 172 -15.81 -11.06 -1.85
C LEU A 172 -16.64 -9.80 -2.06
N THR A 173 -17.19 -9.27 -0.97
CA THR A 173 -17.92 -8.02 -0.96
C THR A 173 -16.94 -6.84 -1.02
N VAL A 174 -16.90 -6.17 -2.17
CA VAL A 174 -16.04 -5.01 -2.42
C VAL A 174 -16.86 -3.74 -2.30
N LEU A 175 -16.45 -2.85 -1.40
CA LEU A 175 -17.01 -1.52 -1.24
C LEU A 175 -16.12 -0.49 -1.94
N ASP A 176 -16.67 0.19 -2.93
CA ASP A 176 -16.03 1.35 -3.55
C ASP A 176 -16.37 2.62 -2.77
N TRP A 177 -15.33 3.33 -2.35
CA TRP A 177 -15.47 4.56 -1.60
C TRP A 177 -14.65 5.68 -2.25
N ASP A 178 -15.35 6.69 -2.75
CA ASP A 178 -14.71 7.82 -3.43
C ASP A 178 -14.22 8.86 -2.42
N MET A 179 -13.28 8.44 -1.58
CA MET A 179 -12.61 9.26 -0.58
C MET A 179 -11.10 9.19 -0.86
N PRO A 180 -10.43 10.30 -1.19
CA PRO A 180 -8.98 10.32 -1.37
C PRO A 180 -8.29 10.24 -0.01
N LEU A 181 -7.62 9.11 0.26
CA LEU A 181 -6.92 8.85 1.51
C LEU A 181 -5.41 8.79 1.35
N TYR A 182 -4.92 8.57 0.14
CA TYR A 182 -3.55 8.20 -0.16
C TYR A 182 -2.94 9.12 -1.19
N TYR A 183 -1.66 9.46 -1.04
CA TYR A 183 -0.87 10.18 -2.04
C TYR A 183 0.15 9.23 -2.65
N TYR A 184 0.00 8.99 -3.95
CA TYR A 184 0.92 8.19 -4.74
C TYR A 184 2.01 9.07 -5.36
N ASN A 185 3.26 8.86 -4.93
CA ASN A 185 4.41 9.66 -5.35
C ASN A 185 5.05 9.13 -6.63
N TYR A 186 4.32 9.20 -7.74
CA TYR A 186 4.64 8.57 -9.02
C TYR A 186 6.01 8.98 -9.65
N TRP A 187 6.52 10.18 -9.34
CA TRP A 187 7.73 10.73 -9.96
C TRP A 187 8.88 10.85 -8.97
N ARG A 188 9.32 9.78 -8.38
CA ARG A 188 10.59 9.73 -7.67
C ARG A 188 11.66 9.19 -8.62
N GLY A 189 12.76 9.95 -8.82
CA GLY A 189 13.91 9.48 -9.58
C GLY A 189 14.42 8.14 -9.06
N GLY A 190 14.57 7.15 -9.96
CA GLY A 190 15.01 5.79 -9.63
C GLY A 190 13.91 4.82 -9.18
N SER A 191 12.63 5.25 -9.12
CA SER A 191 11.51 4.35 -8.79
C SER A 191 11.29 3.26 -9.87
N ILE A 192 10.65 2.13 -9.49
CA ILE A 192 10.27 1.08 -10.44
C ILE A 192 9.33 1.65 -11.51
N SER A 193 8.42 2.54 -11.12
CA SER A 193 7.48 3.21 -12.03
C SER A 193 8.19 4.07 -13.09
N GLU A 194 9.29 4.75 -12.74
CA GLU A 194 10.08 5.52 -13.71
C GLU A 194 10.74 4.63 -14.76
N LYS A 195 11.25 3.47 -14.36
CA LYS A 195 11.89 2.51 -15.27
C LYS A 195 10.91 1.89 -16.27
N GLN A 196 9.63 1.79 -15.91
CA GLN A 196 8.57 1.26 -16.77
C GLN A 196 8.01 2.30 -17.75
N THR A 197 8.10 3.61 -17.46
CA THR A 197 7.56 4.68 -18.33
C THR A 197 8.31 4.89 -19.62
N THR A 198 9.50 4.32 -19.80
CA THR A 198 10.14 4.30 -21.13
C THR A 198 9.33 3.50 -22.16
N ASP A 199 8.55 2.49 -21.73
CA ASP A 199 7.68 1.71 -22.60
C ASP A 199 6.28 2.34 -22.81
N PHE A 200 5.81 3.19 -21.88
CA PHE A 200 4.48 3.83 -21.98
C PHE A 200 4.44 5.09 -22.83
N ARG A 201 5.58 5.69 -23.21
CA ARG A 201 5.61 6.85 -24.12
C ARG A 201 5.19 6.52 -25.58
N GLY A 202 4.94 5.25 -25.89
CA GLY A 202 4.47 4.80 -27.20
C GLY A 202 2.95 4.76 -27.38
N HIS A 203 2.18 4.91 -26.32
CA HIS A 203 0.72 4.95 -26.39
C HIS A 203 0.24 6.27 -25.79
N GLY A 204 0.10 7.25 -26.67
CA GLY A 204 -0.49 8.55 -26.37
C GLY A 204 -1.87 8.40 -25.76
N GLU A 205 -2.19 9.36 -24.87
CA GLU A 205 -3.51 9.62 -24.31
C GLU A 205 -3.97 8.68 -23.19
N LEU A 206 -3.49 8.97 -21.98
CA LEU A 206 -4.25 8.73 -20.76
C LEU A 206 -4.76 10.09 -20.24
N LEU A 207 -5.85 10.54 -20.77
CA LEU A 207 -6.75 11.56 -20.20
C LEU A 207 -8.00 10.88 -19.66
#